data_d7f4361fc4c5c77e170cb81a02fca835
#
_entry.id   d7f4361fc4c5c77e170cb81a02fca835
#
_cell.length_a   1.000
_cell.length_b   1.000
_cell.length_c   1.000
_cell.angle_alpha   90.00
_cell.angle_beta   90.00
_cell.angle_gamma   90.00
#
_symmetry.space_group_name_H-M   'P 1'
#
loop_
_entity.id
_entity.type
_entity.pdbx_description
1 polymer ?
#
loop_
_entity_poly.entity_id
_entity_poly.type
_entity_poly.pdbx_seq_one_letter_code
_entity_poly.pdbx_strand_id
1 'polypeptide(L)'
;MHHTRLMLVLAIAAMLVGFPLGMAGQQEGTRDGEWPSYGGDLAHTRYSPLDQIDANNFDELEVAWSFRTDNFGPTPEFSLQSTPLMVNGVVYTVAGTRRAAVALDAATGEILWFHRYDEGERGDAAPRRLSGRGLAYVNDGADGKVFYVTPGY
;
A
#
# COMPACT_ATOMS: atom_id res chain seq x y z
N MET A 1 -38.29 47.63 -8.67
CA MET A 1 -37.49 46.76 -9.59
C MET A 1 -35.99 46.74 -9.30
N HIS A 2 -35.36 47.71 -8.68
CA HIS A 2 -33.94 47.70 -8.36
C HIS A 2 -33.58 46.78 -7.19
N HIS A 3 -34.40 46.70 -6.16
CA HIS A 3 -34.14 45.86 -4.97
C HIS A 3 -34.17 44.35 -5.26
N THR A 4 -35.03 43.92 -6.19
CA THR A 4 -35.14 42.50 -6.57
C THR A 4 -33.91 42.02 -7.36
N ARG A 5 -33.32 42.89 -8.19
CA ARG A 5 -32.09 42.56 -8.93
C ARG A 5 -30.85 42.52 -8.03
N LEU A 6 -30.78 43.37 -7.02
CA LEU A 6 -29.69 43.39 -6.03
C LEU A 6 -29.71 42.13 -5.16
N MET A 7 -30.88 41.67 -4.73
CA MET A 7 -31.05 40.43 -3.98
C MET A 7 -30.65 39.18 -4.80
N LEU A 8 -30.97 39.17 -6.10
CA LEU A 8 -30.60 38.05 -6.97
C LEU A 8 -29.08 37.96 -7.20
N VAL A 9 -28.39 39.07 -7.34
CA VAL A 9 -26.94 39.14 -7.51
C VAL A 9 -26.21 38.72 -6.22
N LEU A 10 -26.73 39.12 -5.05
CA LEU A 10 -26.19 38.68 -3.76
C LEU A 10 -26.40 37.18 -3.50
N ALA A 11 -27.52 36.59 -3.94
CA ALA A 11 -27.77 35.16 -3.81
C ALA A 11 -26.86 34.32 -4.72
N ILE A 12 -26.56 34.81 -5.93
CA ILE A 12 -25.62 34.13 -6.85
C ILE A 12 -24.19 34.27 -6.35
N ALA A 13 -23.78 35.38 -5.78
CA ALA A 13 -22.47 35.55 -5.16
C ALA A 13 -22.27 34.65 -3.94
N ALA A 14 -23.32 34.47 -3.12
CA ALA A 14 -23.28 33.54 -1.98
C ALA A 14 -23.20 32.07 -2.39
N MET A 15 -23.78 31.68 -3.53
CA MET A 15 -23.65 30.32 -4.07
C MET A 15 -22.25 30.02 -4.64
N LEU A 16 -21.49 31.01 -5.08
CA LEU A 16 -20.13 30.85 -5.60
C LEU A 16 -19.06 30.73 -4.50
N VAL A 17 -19.36 31.13 -3.27
CA VAL A 17 -18.45 31.04 -2.11
C VAL A 17 -18.57 29.69 -1.36
N GLY A 18 -19.61 28.92 -1.66
CA GLY A 18 -19.92 27.64 -0.99
C GLY A 18 -19.36 26.40 -1.65
N PHE A 19 -18.47 26.49 -2.65
CA PHE A 19 -17.73 25.31 -3.10
C PHE A 19 -16.65 24.98 -2.07
N PRO A 20 -16.73 23.81 -1.43
CA PRO A 20 -15.68 23.42 -0.51
C PRO A 20 -14.38 23.30 -1.29
N LEU A 21 -13.37 24.10 -0.93
CA LEU A 21 -11.96 23.94 -1.33
C LEU A 21 -11.36 22.58 -0.85
N GLY A 22 -12.22 21.59 -0.63
CA GLY A 22 -11.84 20.27 -0.08
C GLY A 22 -11.44 19.22 -1.11
N MET A 23 -11.33 19.53 -2.39
CA MET A 23 -10.91 18.53 -3.39
C MET A 23 -9.41 18.55 -3.72
N ALA A 24 -8.63 19.45 -3.14
CA ALA A 24 -7.19 19.48 -3.36
C ALA A 24 -6.41 18.42 -2.56
N GLY A 25 -7.03 17.74 -1.59
CA GLY A 25 -6.35 16.78 -0.72
C GLY A 25 -6.28 15.34 -1.25
N GLN A 26 -6.83 15.04 -2.42
CA GLN A 26 -6.88 13.66 -2.94
C GLN A 26 -5.76 13.29 -3.92
N GLN A 27 -4.84 14.20 -4.22
CA GLN A 27 -3.76 13.97 -5.17
C GLN A 27 -2.35 14.12 -4.58
N GLU A 28 -2.21 14.11 -3.26
CA GLU A 28 -0.90 14.34 -2.63
C GLU A 28 0.05 13.14 -2.74
N GLY A 29 -0.40 11.98 -3.19
CA GLY A 29 0.41 10.78 -3.25
C GLY A 29 0.75 10.23 -1.86
N THR A 30 1.83 9.48 -1.78
CA THR A 30 2.34 8.96 -0.51
C THR A 30 3.21 10.00 0.18
N ARG A 31 3.33 9.93 1.52
CA ARG A 31 4.15 10.84 2.32
C ARG A 31 5.37 10.12 2.87
N ASP A 32 6.48 10.82 2.99
CA ASP A 32 7.68 10.37 3.71
C ASP A 32 8.20 8.97 3.32
N GLY A 33 8.03 8.57 2.05
CA GLY A 33 8.40 7.24 1.57
C GLY A 33 7.42 6.13 1.93
N GLU A 34 6.31 6.46 2.58
CA GLU A 34 5.25 5.51 2.90
C GLU A 34 4.56 4.97 1.65
N TRP A 35 4.10 3.72 1.72
CA TRP A 35 3.30 3.06 0.69
C TRP A 35 2.23 2.18 1.34
N PRO A 36 1.25 2.77 2.04
CA PRO A 36 0.34 2.05 2.94
C PRO A 36 -0.75 1.24 2.23
N SER A 37 -0.89 1.37 0.92
CA SER A 37 -1.89 0.65 0.14
C SER A 37 -1.34 0.19 -1.21
N TYR A 38 -2.05 -0.71 -1.88
CA TYR A 38 -1.66 -1.27 -3.19
C TYR A 38 -1.29 -0.20 -4.23
N GLY A 39 -2.02 0.89 -4.27
CA GLY A 39 -1.78 2.00 -5.21
C GLY A 39 -1.02 3.19 -4.60
N GLY A 40 -0.36 3.01 -3.46
CA GLY A 40 0.30 4.05 -2.70
C GLY A 40 -0.67 4.73 -1.74
N ASP A 41 -1.66 5.41 -2.26
CA ASP A 41 -2.73 6.06 -1.52
C ASP A 41 -4.12 5.44 -1.85
N LEU A 42 -5.16 5.93 -1.18
CA LEU A 42 -6.55 5.48 -1.41
C LEU A 42 -7.10 5.90 -2.78
N ALA A 43 -6.53 6.91 -3.40
CA ALA A 43 -6.88 7.34 -4.76
C ALA A 43 -6.15 6.52 -5.84
N HIS A 44 -5.26 5.61 -5.45
CA HIS A 44 -4.44 4.80 -6.34
C HIS A 44 -3.58 5.64 -7.30
N THR A 45 -3.04 6.75 -6.83
CA THR A 45 -2.25 7.67 -7.66
C THR A 45 -0.95 7.05 -8.12
N ARG A 46 -0.40 6.06 -7.39
CA ARG A 46 0.90 5.43 -7.63
C ARG A 46 2.02 6.46 -7.71
N TYR A 47 1.88 7.52 -6.97
CA TYR A 47 2.81 8.63 -6.93
C TYR A 47 3.48 8.73 -5.57
N SER A 48 4.79 8.88 -5.57
CA SER A 48 5.61 9.25 -4.42
C SER A 48 6.28 10.59 -4.71
N PRO A 49 6.20 11.58 -3.82
CA PRO A 49 6.83 12.87 -4.02
C PRO A 49 8.33 12.88 -3.67
N LEU A 50 8.93 11.72 -3.46
CA LEU A 50 10.36 11.59 -3.21
C LEU A 50 11.15 12.04 -4.45
N ASP A 51 12.16 12.86 -4.25
CA ASP A 51 12.98 13.51 -5.29
C ASP A 51 14.49 13.27 -5.13
N GLN A 52 14.88 12.35 -4.22
CA GLN A 52 16.30 12.05 -3.97
C GLN A 52 16.99 11.36 -5.14
N ILE A 53 16.22 10.74 -6.03
CA ILE A 53 16.72 10.03 -7.22
C ILE A 53 16.30 10.79 -8.46
N ASP A 54 17.30 11.20 -9.26
CA ASP A 54 17.08 11.91 -10.52
C ASP A 54 18.00 11.37 -11.64
N ALA A 55 17.99 12.01 -12.80
CA ALA A 55 18.81 11.61 -13.94
C ALA A 55 20.32 11.74 -13.71
N ASN A 56 20.76 12.47 -12.68
CA ASN A 56 22.18 12.69 -12.42
C ASN A 56 22.79 11.65 -11.48
N ASN A 57 21.94 10.96 -10.68
CA ASN A 57 22.39 9.98 -9.69
C ASN A 57 21.76 8.59 -9.86
N PHE A 58 20.92 8.39 -10.87
CA PHE A 58 20.28 7.10 -11.11
C PHE A 58 21.30 5.97 -11.34
N ASP A 59 22.39 6.23 -12.00
CA ASP A 59 23.45 5.27 -12.29
C ASP A 59 24.29 4.88 -11.06
N GLU A 60 24.15 5.62 -9.96
CA GLU A 60 24.85 5.38 -8.68
C GLU A 60 24.04 4.48 -7.73
N LEU A 61 22.85 4.04 -8.13
CA LEU A 61 22.00 3.21 -7.29
C LEU A 61 22.60 1.82 -7.08
N GLU A 62 22.65 1.40 -5.83
CA GLU A 62 23.06 0.07 -5.41
C GLU A 62 21.92 -0.66 -4.72
N VAL A 63 21.96 -2.02 -4.76
CA VAL A 63 21.00 -2.85 -4.03
C VAL A 63 21.33 -2.80 -2.53
N ALA A 64 20.47 -2.17 -1.74
CA ALA A 64 20.65 -2.05 -0.30
C ALA A 64 20.53 -3.43 0.39
N TRP A 65 19.52 -4.20 0.02
CA TRP A 65 19.32 -5.57 0.52
C TRP A 65 18.42 -6.37 -0.42
N SER A 66 18.38 -7.68 -0.22
CA SER A 66 17.50 -8.60 -0.95
C SER A 66 16.85 -9.58 0.01
N PHE A 67 15.55 -9.78 -0.12
CA PHE A 67 14.80 -10.77 0.65
C PHE A 67 14.31 -11.91 -0.24
N ARG A 68 14.66 -13.15 0.11
CA ARG A 68 14.26 -14.33 -0.63
C ARG A 68 12.95 -14.90 -0.09
N THR A 69 11.98 -15.09 -0.98
CA THR A 69 10.64 -15.59 -0.64
C THR A 69 10.45 -17.08 -0.90
N ASP A 70 11.38 -17.72 -1.60
CA ASP A 70 11.27 -19.09 -2.10
C ASP A 70 11.13 -20.14 -1.01
N ASN A 71 11.66 -19.90 0.19
CA ASN A 71 11.68 -20.85 1.32
C ASN A 71 10.50 -20.71 2.30
N PHE A 72 9.52 -19.85 2.02
CA PHE A 72 8.37 -19.60 2.89
C PHE A 72 7.16 -20.49 2.58
N GLY A 73 7.37 -21.73 2.18
CA GLY A 73 6.29 -22.66 1.88
C GLY A 73 6.80 -24.06 1.59
N PRO A 74 5.90 -25.03 1.35
CA PRO A 74 6.27 -26.43 1.12
C PRO A 74 6.97 -26.67 -0.22
N THR A 75 6.85 -25.73 -1.15
CA THR A 75 7.52 -25.75 -2.45
C THR A 75 8.10 -24.37 -2.74
N PRO A 76 9.18 -24.27 -3.53
CA PRO A 76 9.75 -22.99 -3.89
C PRO A 76 8.73 -22.06 -4.58
N GLU A 77 8.76 -20.79 -4.22
CA GLU A 77 8.00 -19.75 -4.92
C GLU A 77 8.71 -19.41 -6.25
N PHE A 78 7.98 -19.41 -7.34
CA PHE A 78 8.50 -19.10 -8.67
C PHE A 78 7.75 -17.95 -9.37
N SER A 79 6.72 -17.41 -8.73
CA SER A 79 5.89 -16.34 -9.29
C SER A 79 5.39 -15.42 -8.21
N LEU A 80 6.27 -14.56 -7.70
CA LEU A 80 5.92 -13.53 -6.72
C LEU A 80 5.16 -12.41 -7.41
N GLN A 81 3.91 -12.20 -7.01
CA GLN A 81 3.03 -11.14 -7.54
C GLN A 81 2.56 -10.18 -6.44
N SER A 82 3.18 -10.27 -5.28
CA SER A 82 2.85 -9.40 -4.15
C SER A 82 3.32 -7.98 -4.41
N THR A 83 2.49 -7.01 -4.08
CA THR A 83 2.91 -5.61 -3.94
C THR A 83 3.21 -5.38 -2.46
N PRO A 84 4.47 -5.13 -2.09
CA PRO A 84 4.81 -4.79 -0.71
C PRO A 84 4.16 -3.48 -0.29
N LEU A 85 3.85 -3.37 1.00
CA LEU A 85 3.47 -2.11 1.63
C LEU A 85 4.62 -1.60 2.49
N MET A 86 4.77 -0.29 2.60
CA MET A 86 5.73 0.38 3.46
C MET A 86 4.97 1.26 4.44
N VAL A 87 5.07 0.96 5.74
CA VAL A 87 4.42 1.73 6.80
C VAL A 87 5.32 1.82 8.02
N ASN A 88 5.60 3.04 8.46
CA ASN A 88 6.39 3.34 9.66
C ASN A 88 7.74 2.60 9.70
N GLY A 89 8.48 2.58 8.60
CA GLY A 89 9.79 1.93 8.53
C GLY A 89 9.73 0.41 8.42
N VAL A 90 8.55 -0.18 8.19
CA VAL A 90 8.36 -1.62 8.06
C VAL A 90 7.80 -1.96 6.68
N VAL A 91 8.45 -2.87 5.97
CA VAL A 91 7.96 -3.44 4.72
C VAL A 91 7.13 -4.69 5.02
N TYR A 92 5.87 -4.65 4.64
CA TYR A 92 4.95 -5.79 4.75
C TYR A 92 4.74 -6.45 3.39
N THR A 93 4.88 -7.77 3.33
CA THR A 93 4.66 -8.53 2.10
C THR A 93 4.11 -9.92 2.40
N VAL A 94 3.65 -10.61 1.36
CA VAL A 94 3.42 -12.05 1.43
C VAL A 94 4.57 -12.78 0.74
N ALA A 95 4.95 -13.93 1.28
CA ALA A 95 6.08 -14.71 0.82
C ALA A 95 5.75 -16.20 0.71
N GLY A 96 6.33 -16.83 -0.27
CA GLY A 96 6.27 -18.27 -0.49
C GLY A 96 4.91 -18.81 -0.91
N THR A 97 4.92 -20.08 -1.24
CA THR A 97 3.70 -20.84 -1.45
C THR A 97 2.95 -20.97 -0.13
N ARG A 98 1.61 -20.89 -0.16
CA ARG A 98 0.70 -20.79 1.00
C ARG A 98 0.72 -19.44 1.74
N ARG A 99 1.36 -18.41 1.17
CA ARG A 99 1.19 -17.00 1.56
C ARG A 99 1.49 -16.72 3.03
N ALA A 100 2.75 -16.85 3.45
CA ALA A 100 3.15 -16.31 4.74
C ALA A 100 3.11 -14.77 4.70
N ALA A 101 2.50 -14.13 5.68
CA ALA A 101 2.66 -12.69 5.89
C ALA A 101 4.01 -12.44 6.55
N VAL A 102 4.76 -11.47 6.06
CA VAL A 102 6.11 -11.15 6.53
C VAL A 102 6.23 -9.65 6.76
N ALA A 103 6.87 -9.27 7.86
CA ALA A 103 7.30 -7.90 8.12
C ALA A 103 8.82 -7.83 8.17
N LEU A 104 9.38 -6.89 7.45
CA LEU A 104 10.81 -6.65 7.35
C LEU A 104 11.13 -5.24 7.81
N ASP A 105 12.26 -5.05 8.46
CA ASP A 105 12.84 -3.72 8.64
C ASP A 105 13.17 -3.13 7.28
N ALA A 106 12.66 -1.93 7.00
CA ALA A 106 12.80 -1.33 5.67
C ALA A 106 14.23 -0.90 5.34
N ALA A 107 15.04 -0.60 6.34
CA ALA A 107 16.43 -0.17 6.14
C ALA A 107 17.38 -1.35 5.92
N THR A 108 17.14 -2.49 6.59
CA THR A 108 18.07 -3.62 6.63
C THR A 108 17.58 -4.86 5.90
N GLY A 109 16.27 -5.00 5.67
CA GLY A 109 15.66 -6.20 5.14
C GLY A 109 15.57 -7.36 6.15
N GLU A 110 15.90 -7.13 7.43
CA GLU A 110 15.79 -8.14 8.47
C GLU A 110 14.33 -8.49 8.76
N ILE A 111 14.06 -9.77 9.02
CA ILE A 111 12.72 -10.24 9.38
C ILE A 111 12.40 -9.80 10.79
N LEU A 112 11.41 -8.94 10.95
CA LEU A 112 10.86 -8.56 12.25
C LEU A 112 9.91 -9.65 12.79
N TRP A 113 9.04 -10.14 11.92
CA TRP A 113 8.16 -11.28 12.19
C TRP A 113 7.67 -11.90 10.88
N PHE A 114 7.19 -13.14 10.97
CA PHE A 114 6.37 -13.76 9.93
C PHE A 114 5.23 -14.56 10.55
N HIS A 115 4.13 -14.67 9.83
CA HIS A 115 2.98 -15.46 10.20
C HIS A 115 2.52 -16.31 9.03
N ARG A 116 2.35 -17.61 9.28
CA ARG A 116 1.79 -18.56 8.33
C ARG A 116 0.67 -19.35 8.98
N TYR A 117 -0.45 -19.42 8.33
CA TYR A 117 -1.57 -20.25 8.74
C TYR A 117 -1.56 -21.56 7.96
N ASP A 118 -1.61 -22.68 8.66
CA ASP A 118 -1.73 -24.00 8.03
C ASP A 118 -3.24 -24.33 7.87
N GLU A 119 -3.69 -24.35 6.61
CA GLU A 119 -5.07 -24.63 6.25
C GLU A 119 -5.35 -26.12 6.04
N GLY A 120 -4.33 -26.98 6.22
CA GLY A 120 -4.42 -28.41 6.01
C GLY A 120 -4.86 -28.75 4.57
N GLU A 121 -5.71 -29.78 4.44
CA GLU A 121 -6.22 -30.28 3.15
C GLU A 121 -6.84 -29.19 2.28
N ARG A 122 -7.50 -28.21 2.88
CA ARG A 122 -8.11 -27.10 2.16
C ARG A 122 -7.09 -26.23 1.43
N GLY A 123 -5.98 -25.94 2.09
CA GLY A 123 -4.85 -25.23 1.49
C GLY A 123 -4.15 -26.07 0.42
N ASP A 124 -4.05 -27.38 0.61
CA ASP A 124 -3.47 -28.29 -0.36
C ASP A 124 -4.30 -28.45 -1.63
N ALA A 125 -5.62 -28.43 -1.50
CA ALA A 125 -6.56 -28.49 -2.62
C ALA A 125 -6.74 -27.17 -3.35
N ALA A 126 -6.21 -26.05 -2.82
CA ALA A 126 -6.40 -24.75 -3.41
C ALA A 126 -5.81 -24.66 -4.83
N PRO A 127 -6.55 -24.12 -5.81
CA PRO A 127 -6.09 -24.02 -7.20
C PRO A 127 -4.95 -23.01 -7.38
N ARG A 128 -4.82 -22.05 -6.46
CA ARG A 128 -3.79 -20.99 -6.48
C ARG A 128 -3.08 -20.93 -5.14
N ARG A 129 -1.93 -21.57 -5.05
CA ARG A 129 -1.14 -21.68 -3.82
C ARG A 129 0.04 -20.72 -3.73
N LEU A 130 0.30 -19.94 -4.80
CA LEU A 130 1.40 -18.97 -4.85
C LEU A 130 1.12 -17.74 -3.99
N SER A 131 2.11 -16.85 -3.84
CA SER A 131 2.13 -15.69 -2.95
C SER A 131 0.87 -14.79 -3.00
N GLY A 132 0.16 -14.81 -4.12
CA GLY A 132 -1.01 -13.95 -4.28
C GLY A 132 -0.61 -12.49 -4.56
N ARG A 133 -1.55 -11.55 -4.33
CA ARG A 133 -1.39 -10.15 -4.74
C ARG A 133 -0.92 -9.21 -3.63
N GLY A 134 -0.72 -9.71 -2.44
CA GLY A 134 -0.26 -8.90 -1.32
C GLY A 134 -1.22 -8.93 -0.13
N LEU A 135 -1.14 -7.89 0.65
CA LEU A 135 -1.88 -7.70 1.88
C LEU A 135 -2.43 -6.28 1.97
N ALA A 136 -3.30 -6.04 2.93
CA ALA A 136 -3.78 -4.71 3.28
C ALA A 136 -3.33 -4.36 4.70
N TYR A 137 -3.07 -3.09 4.94
CA TYR A 137 -2.72 -2.55 6.24
C TYR A 137 -3.79 -1.56 6.70
N VAL A 138 -4.16 -1.63 7.95
CA VAL A 138 -5.08 -0.69 8.61
C VAL A 138 -4.44 -0.22 9.90
N ASN A 139 -4.35 1.09 10.07
CA ASN A 139 -3.97 1.70 11.33
C ASN A 139 -5.25 1.98 12.13
N ASP A 140 -5.41 1.37 13.29
CA ASP A 140 -6.55 1.58 14.19
C ASP A 140 -6.18 2.32 15.48
N GLY A 141 -5.10 3.07 15.44
CA GLY A 141 -4.61 3.91 16.53
C GLY A 141 -3.36 3.39 17.20
N ALA A 142 -3.45 2.49 18.18
CA ALA A 142 -2.28 2.01 18.91
C ALA A 142 -1.50 0.92 18.14
N ASP A 143 -2.22 0.05 17.42
CA ASP A 143 -1.64 -1.12 16.75
C ASP A 143 -2.11 -1.20 15.29
N GLY A 144 -1.15 -1.30 14.37
CA GLY A 144 -1.44 -1.59 12.97
C GLY A 144 -1.90 -3.04 12.78
N LYS A 145 -2.87 -3.26 11.88
CA LYS A 145 -3.35 -4.59 11.51
C LYS A 145 -3.06 -4.91 10.06
N VAL A 146 -2.59 -6.11 9.84
CA VAL A 146 -2.33 -6.65 8.51
C VAL A 146 -3.39 -7.70 8.17
N PHE A 147 -3.98 -7.58 6.98
CA PHE A 147 -4.96 -8.50 6.44
C PHE A 147 -4.44 -9.12 5.15
N TYR A 148 -4.55 -10.41 5.03
CA TYR A 148 -4.23 -11.12 3.80
C TYR A 148 -5.16 -12.31 3.58
N VAL A 149 -5.24 -12.78 2.34
CA VAL A 149 -6.10 -13.90 1.95
C VAL A 149 -5.25 -15.15 1.82
N THR A 150 -5.60 -16.19 2.53
CA THR A 150 -4.96 -17.51 2.45
C THR A 150 -5.42 -18.29 1.20
N PRO A 151 -4.66 -19.29 0.72
CA PRO A 151 -5.02 -20.01 -0.52
C PRO A 151 -6.33 -20.75 -0.46
N GLY A 152 -6.69 -21.31 0.68
CA GLY A 152 -7.83 -22.20 0.87
C GLY A 152 -9.10 -21.52 1.38
N TYR A 153 -9.23 -20.21 1.28
CA TYR A 153 -10.39 -19.42 1.72
C TYR A 153 -11.70 -19.90 1.14
#